data_f5ef72e6e3b719bd1e82f984550ba26d
#
_entry.id   f5ef72e6e3b719bd1e82f984550ba26d
#
_cell.length_a   1.000
_cell.length_b   1.000
_cell.length_c   1.000
_cell.angle_alpha   90.00
_cell.angle_beta   90.00
_cell.angle_gamma   90.00
#
_symmetry.space_group_name_H-M   'P 1'
#
loop_
_entity.id
_entity.type
_entity.pdbx_description
1 polymer ?
#
loop_
_entity_poly.entity_id
_entity_poly.type
_entity_poly.pdbx_seq_one_letter_code
_entity_poly.pdbx_strand_id
1 'polypeptide(L)'
;MKVTTRFAPSPTGYLHIGGVRTALFNYIFAKKHNGTFLVRIEDTDKERSKDQYIDAIMDGLNWIGLNPDNEPIKQSERFNVYKEEAFRLVDAGKAYEDEGAIRLKINKDGSTLVKDLVYGDIEFPNKELDDLVILRSDESPTYHFCNVIDDNYQNVSHIIRGEDHLPNTPKQIQIVNALGYKGFEYIHLPLVLGEDRKRLSKRHAATDLMSYKEEGYLPEAVLNMLAKLGWSNTTEDIFTVEELIKIFEVQDIQKAGAVFDICLLYTSDAADDWSS
;
A
#
# COMPACT_ATOMS: atom_id res chain seq x y z
N MET A 1 15.20 0.18 -15.14
CA MET A 1 13.82 0.71 -15.12
C MET A 1 13.74 1.75 -14.00
N LYS A 2 13.09 2.89 -14.20
CA LYS A 2 12.94 3.89 -13.14
C LYS A 2 12.05 3.28 -12.04
N VAL A 3 12.42 3.45 -10.78
CA VAL A 3 11.60 2.99 -9.65
C VAL A 3 10.34 3.85 -9.57
N THR A 4 9.19 3.22 -9.49
CA THR A 4 7.90 3.89 -9.23
C THR A 4 7.16 3.10 -8.16
N THR A 5 6.78 3.78 -7.08
CA THR A 5 5.97 3.23 -6.00
C THR A 5 4.66 4.01 -5.89
N ARG A 6 3.71 3.44 -5.16
CA ARG A 6 2.44 4.12 -4.90
C ARG A 6 1.90 3.83 -3.51
N PHE A 7 1.38 4.85 -2.86
CA PHE A 7 0.45 4.71 -1.76
C PHE A 7 -0.98 4.71 -2.32
N ALA A 8 -1.79 3.73 -1.94
CA ALA A 8 -3.10 3.49 -2.54
C ALA A 8 -4.20 3.38 -1.46
N PRO A 9 -4.55 4.51 -0.80
CA PRO A 9 -5.54 4.51 0.27
C PRO A 9 -6.97 4.44 -0.26
N SER A 10 -7.85 3.72 0.47
CA SER A 10 -9.29 3.82 0.30
C SER A 10 -9.85 4.93 1.19
N PRO A 11 -10.60 5.92 0.65
CA PRO A 11 -11.09 7.07 1.40
C PRO A 11 -12.37 6.74 2.20
N THR A 12 -12.28 5.73 3.07
CA THR A 12 -13.37 5.24 3.92
C THR A 12 -13.26 5.70 5.37
N GLY A 13 -12.28 6.54 5.67
CA GLY A 13 -11.97 7.10 6.99
C GLY A 13 -10.71 7.96 6.96
N TYR A 14 -10.36 8.52 8.12
CA TYR A 14 -9.13 9.29 8.29
C TYR A 14 -7.88 8.42 8.14
N LEU A 15 -6.75 9.06 7.84
CA LEU A 15 -5.51 8.37 7.55
C LEU A 15 -4.91 7.75 8.81
N HIS A 16 -4.96 6.43 8.87
CA HIS A 16 -4.45 5.63 9.98
C HIS A 16 -2.91 5.56 9.94
N ILE A 17 -2.24 5.65 11.08
CA ILE A 17 -0.76 5.62 11.18
C ILE A 17 -0.13 4.40 10.49
N GLY A 18 -0.76 3.25 10.46
CA GLY A 18 -0.29 2.09 9.67
C GLY A 18 -0.30 2.36 8.16
N GLY A 19 -1.27 3.13 7.67
CA GLY A 19 -1.29 3.62 6.29
C GLY A 19 -0.20 4.65 6.04
N VAL A 20 0.00 5.59 6.98
CA VAL A 20 1.09 6.59 6.90
C VAL A 20 2.45 5.93 6.84
N ARG A 21 2.70 4.89 7.67
CA ARG A 21 3.94 4.09 7.60
C ARG A 21 4.12 3.47 6.21
N THR A 22 3.06 2.94 5.63
CA THR A 22 3.12 2.39 4.28
C THR A 22 3.44 3.48 3.25
N ALA A 23 2.85 4.67 3.38
CA ALA A 23 3.17 5.83 2.54
C ALA A 23 4.66 6.24 2.70
N LEU A 24 5.15 6.31 3.95
CA LEU A 24 6.54 6.64 4.25
C LEU A 24 7.51 5.67 3.55
N PHE A 25 7.31 4.35 3.66
CA PHE A 25 8.22 3.39 3.04
C PHE A 25 8.15 3.41 1.51
N ASN A 26 6.98 3.68 0.92
CA ASN A 26 6.86 3.93 -0.52
C ASN A 26 7.65 5.18 -0.93
N TYR A 27 7.53 6.26 -0.17
CA TYR A 27 8.21 7.53 -0.43
C TYR A 27 9.72 7.41 -0.35
N ILE A 28 10.26 6.94 0.80
CA ILE A 28 11.70 6.84 1.00
C ILE A 28 12.36 5.87 0.01
N PHE A 29 11.71 4.73 -0.30
CA PHE A 29 12.19 3.78 -1.29
C PHE A 29 12.25 4.42 -2.68
N ALA A 30 11.20 5.11 -3.12
CA ALA A 30 11.20 5.81 -4.39
C ALA A 30 12.31 6.88 -4.46
N LYS A 31 12.40 7.73 -3.42
CA LYS A 31 13.38 8.84 -3.41
C LYS A 31 14.82 8.34 -3.34
N LYS A 32 15.12 7.27 -2.58
CA LYS A 32 16.43 6.63 -2.56
C LYS A 32 16.90 6.21 -3.94
N HIS A 33 16.00 5.72 -4.77
CA HIS A 33 16.30 5.27 -6.13
C HIS A 33 16.10 6.34 -7.21
N ASN A 34 16.01 7.62 -6.84
CA ASN A 34 15.67 8.73 -7.76
C ASN A 34 14.42 8.42 -8.58
N GLY A 35 13.48 7.75 -7.97
CA GLY A 35 12.24 7.25 -8.53
C GLY A 35 11.06 8.22 -8.40
N THR A 36 9.86 7.69 -8.53
CA THR A 36 8.60 8.44 -8.45
C THR A 36 7.71 7.83 -7.38
N PHE A 37 7.20 8.67 -6.48
CA PHE A 37 6.19 8.32 -5.50
C PHE A 37 4.83 8.84 -5.95
N LEU A 38 3.85 7.95 -6.03
CA LEU A 38 2.48 8.25 -6.48
C LEU A 38 1.47 8.04 -5.36
N VAL A 39 0.34 8.73 -5.47
CA VAL A 39 -0.87 8.45 -4.67
C VAL A 39 -1.99 8.06 -5.62
N ARG A 40 -2.72 6.99 -5.28
CA ARG A 40 -3.92 6.56 -5.98
C ARG A 40 -5.05 6.40 -4.98
N ILE A 41 -6.17 7.06 -5.23
CA ILE A 41 -7.36 6.98 -4.39
C ILE A 41 -8.20 5.79 -4.85
N GLU A 42 -8.37 4.80 -3.97
CA GLU A 42 -9.14 3.58 -4.24
C GLU A 42 -10.57 3.73 -3.75
N ASP A 43 -11.34 4.50 -4.49
CA ASP A 43 -12.72 4.95 -4.20
C ASP A 43 -13.79 4.19 -5.01
N THR A 44 -13.51 2.94 -5.38
CA THR A 44 -14.46 2.11 -6.13
C THR A 44 -15.73 1.76 -5.34
N ASP A 45 -15.66 1.76 -4.02
CA ASP A 45 -16.81 1.64 -3.12
C ASP A 45 -17.41 3.01 -2.85
N LYS A 46 -18.39 3.40 -3.70
CA LYS A 46 -19.02 4.73 -3.66
C LYS A 46 -19.81 4.99 -2.38
N GLU A 47 -20.32 3.96 -1.72
CA GLU A 47 -21.11 4.13 -0.50
C GLU A 47 -20.24 4.53 0.70
N ARG A 48 -19.04 3.96 0.80
CA ARG A 48 -18.11 4.21 1.89
C ARG A 48 -17.10 5.32 1.61
N SER A 49 -16.83 5.62 0.34
CA SER A 49 -15.89 6.66 -0.07
C SER A 49 -16.51 8.05 0.05
N LYS A 50 -15.78 9.00 0.64
CA LYS A 50 -16.23 10.38 0.80
C LYS A 50 -15.10 11.34 0.48
N ASP A 51 -15.42 12.44 -0.23
CA ASP A 51 -14.45 13.46 -0.62
C ASP A 51 -13.72 14.06 0.59
N GLN A 52 -14.41 14.28 1.71
CA GLN A 52 -13.78 14.77 2.94
C GLN A 52 -12.62 13.89 3.44
N TYR A 53 -12.66 12.56 3.17
CA TYR A 53 -11.55 11.67 3.53
C TYR A 53 -10.42 11.72 2.51
N ILE A 54 -10.71 12.03 1.24
CA ILE A 54 -9.68 12.28 0.24
C ILE A 54 -8.88 13.53 0.63
N ASP A 55 -9.58 14.62 0.95
CA ASP A 55 -8.95 15.86 1.40
C ASP A 55 -8.10 15.61 2.67
N ALA A 56 -8.67 14.92 3.68
CA ALA A 56 -7.95 14.60 4.91
C ALA A 56 -6.72 13.70 4.68
N ILE A 57 -6.75 12.77 3.70
CA ILE A 57 -5.59 11.97 3.32
C ILE A 57 -4.50 12.86 2.73
N MET A 58 -4.87 13.75 1.80
CA MET A 58 -3.91 14.64 1.15
C MET A 58 -3.34 15.67 2.12
N ASP A 59 -4.16 16.25 2.99
CA ASP A 59 -3.73 17.16 4.05
C ASP A 59 -2.77 16.48 5.03
N GLY A 60 -3.06 15.23 5.41
CA GLY A 60 -2.20 14.45 6.27
C GLY A 60 -0.84 14.14 5.64
N LEU A 61 -0.83 13.72 4.37
CA LEU A 61 0.42 13.49 3.64
C LEU A 61 1.24 14.76 3.46
N ASN A 62 0.57 15.89 3.17
CA ASN A 62 1.22 17.20 3.05
C ASN A 62 1.81 17.65 4.40
N TRP A 63 1.06 17.50 5.50
CA TRP A 63 1.56 17.86 6.83
C TRP A 63 2.83 17.13 7.21
N ILE A 64 2.92 15.82 6.88
CA ILE A 64 4.06 14.97 7.20
C ILE A 64 5.16 15.00 6.11
N GLY A 65 4.99 15.82 5.05
CA GLY A 65 5.99 16.01 3.99
C GLY A 65 6.07 14.88 2.96
N LEU A 66 5.10 13.97 2.91
CA LEU A 66 5.06 12.84 1.95
C LEU A 66 4.24 13.18 0.70
N ASN A 67 4.60 14.26 0.02
CA ASN A 67 3.87 14.72 -1.16
C ASN A 67 4.13 13.82 -2.38
N PRO A 68 3.08 13.44 -3.14
CA PRO A 68 3.25 12.71 -4.38
C PRO A 68 3.91 13.57 -5.47
N ASP A 69 4.61 12.90 -6.38
CA ASP A 69 5.28 13.58 -7.50
C ASP A 69 4.33 13.99 -8.63
N ASN A 70 3.12 13.39 -8.68
CA ASN A 70 2.09 13.70 -9.67
C ASN A 70 0.73 13.84 -8.97
N GLU A 71 -0.23 14.44 -9.67
CA GLU A 71 -1.62 14.49 -9.21
C GLU A 71 -2.16 13.07 -8.94
N PRO A 72 -2.85 12.85 -7.81
CA PRO A 72 -3.48 11.58 -7.52
C PRO A 72 -4.53 11.20 -8.55
N ILE A 73 -4.58 9.93 -8.94
CA ILE A 73 -5.69 9.41 -9.75
C ILE A 73 -6.76 8.79 -8.85
N LYS A 74 -8.03 8.92 -9.27
CA LYS A 74 -9.18 8.28 -8.61
C LYS A 74 -9.63 7.07 -9.42
N GLN A 75 -9.83 5.93 -8.77
CA GLN A 75 -10.29 4.71 -9.44
C GLN A 75 -11.74 4.84 -9.95
N SER A 76 -12.57 5.61 -9.26
CA SER A 76 -13.96 5.87 -9.67
C SER A 76 -14.08 6.55 -11.04
N GLU A 77 -13.07 7.27 -11.48
CA GLU A 77 -13.03 7.94 -12.79
C GLU A 77 -12.61 7.01 -13.94
N ARG A 78 -12.22 5.76 -13.62
CA ARG A 78 -11.61 4.83 -14.56
C ARG A 78 -12.45 3.57 -14.84
N PHE A 79 -13.71 3.52 -14.42
CA PHE A 79 -14.59 2.33 -14.55
C PHE A 79 -14.70 1.83 -15.99
N ASN A 80 -14.73 2.73 -16.99
CA ASN A 80 -14.76 2.34 -18.39
C ASN A 80 -13.52 1.54 -18.81
N VAL A 81 -12.32 1.94 -18.32
CA VAL A 81 -11.08 1.23 -18.59
C VAL A 81 -11.13 -0.19 -18.05
N TYR A 82 -11.61 -0.36 -16.82
CA TYR A 82 -11.72 -1.71 -16.22
C TYR A 82 -12.74 -2.57 -16.97
N LYS A 83 -13.86 -1.99 -17.38
CA LYS A 83 -14.88 -2.68 -18.16
C LYS A 83 -14.31 -3.14 -19.51
N GLU A 84 -13.64 -2.27 -20.25
CA GLU A 84 -13.00 -2.59 -21.53
C GLU A 84 -11.97 -3.73 -21.37
N GLU A 85 -11.10 -3.69 -20.33
CA GLU A 85 -10.13 -4.72 -20.07
C GLU A 85 -10.77 -6.06 -19.68
N ALA A 86 -11.89 -6.04 -18.94
CA ALA A 86 -12.62 -7.26 -18.60
C ALA A 86 -13.20 -7.93 -19.83
N PHE A 87 -13.85 -7.18 -20.72
CA PHE A 87 -14.37 -7.72 -21.99
C PHE A 87 -13.24 -8.19 -22.92
N ARG A 88 -12.13 -7.48 -22.98
CA ARG A 88 -10.93 -7.92 -23.71
C ARG A 88 -10.46 -9.32 -23.27
N LEU A 89 -10.53 -9.61 -21.97
CA LEU A 89 -10.21 -10.93 -21.44
C LEU A 89 -11.25 -11.99 -21.83
N VAL A 90 -12.52 -11.63 -21.93
CA VAL A 90 -13.58 -12.54 -22.44
C VAL A 90 -13.33 -12.87 -23.90
N ASP A 91 -13.09 -11.87 -24.76
CA ASP A 91 -12.79 -12.06 -26.19
C ASP A 91 -11.54 -12.91 -26.40
N ALA A 92 -10.54 -12.78 -25.53
CA ALA A 92 -9.33 -13.60 -25.54
C ALA A 92 -9.52 -15.03 -24.98
N GLY A 93 -10.75 -15.40 -24.54
CA GLY A 93 -11.07 -16.68 -23.93
C GLY A 93 -10.45 -16.93 -22.54
N LYS A 94 -9.88 -15.89 -21.93
CA LYS A 94 -9.24 -15.94 -20.60
C LYS A 94 -10.22 -15.66 -19.45
N ALA A 95 -11.38 -15.08 -19.76
CA ALA A 95 -12.48 -14.86 -18.81
C ALA A 95 -13.80 -15.37 -19.41
N TYR A 96 -14.85 -15.41 -18.61
CA TYR A 96 -16.20 -15.80 -19.04
C TYR A 96 -17.25 -15.06 -18.22
N GLU A 97 -18.45 -14.96 -18.80
CA GLU A 97 -19.61 -14.42 -18.11
C GLU A 97 -20.28 -15.51 -17.25
N ASP A 98 -20.64 -15.13 -16.04
CA ASP A 98 -21.30 -15.99 -15.07
C ASP A 98 -22.31 -15.15 -14.26
N GLU A 99 -23.61 -15.40 -14.46
CA GLU A 99 -24.72 -14.68 -13.81
C GLU A 99 -24.61 -13.14 -13.89
N GLY A 100 -24.15 -12.64 -15.03
CA GLY A 100 -23.96 -11.22 -15.29
C GLY A 100 -22.64 -10.64 -14.77
N ALA A 101 -21.84 -11.40 -14.04
CA ALA A 101 -20.49 -11.04 -13.66
C ALA A 101 -19.47 -11.59 -14.67
N ILE A 102 -18.27 -11.00 -14.71
CA ILE A 102 -17.16 -11.54 -15.49
C ILE A 102 -16.13 -12.17 -14.52
N ARG A 103 -15.80 -13.44 -14.81
CA ARG A 103 -14.82 -14.22 -14.05
C ARG A 103 -13.58 -14.50 -14.87
N LEU A 104 -12.42 -14.24 -14.31
CA LEU A 104 -11.12 -14.68 -14.84
C LEU A 104 -10.96 -16.17 -14.59
N LYS A 105 -10.61 -16.92 -15.64
CA LYS A 105 -10.26 -18.34 -15.53
C LYS A 105 -8.91 -18.51 -14.88
N ILE A 106 -8.82 -19.29 -13.80
CA ILE A 106 -7.58 -19.64 -13.15
C ILE A 106 -7.14 -21.03 -13.61
N ASN A 107 -5.91 -21.13 -14.14
CA ASN A 107 -5.33 -22.45 -14.38
C ASN A 107 -5.01 -23.09 -13.03
N LYS A 108 -5.70 -24.20 -12.72
CA LYS A 108 -5.58 -24.91 -11.44
C LYS A 108 -4.29 -25.74 -11.31
N ASP A 109 -3.58 -25.96 -12.41
CA ASP A 109 -2.33 -26.73 -12.41
C ASP A 109 -1.16 -25.88 -11.87
N GLY A 110 -0.28 -26.54 -11.11
CA GLY A 110 0.92 -25.93 -10.57
C GLY A 110 0.68 -24.96 -9.40
N SER A 111 1.57 -23.99 -9.28
CA SER A 111 1.57 -22.99 -8.20
C SER A 111 1.87 -21.58 -8.75
N THR A 112 1.44 -20.57 -8.00
CA THR A 112 1.82 -19.17 -8.23
C THR A 112 2.92 -18.80 -7.25
N LEU A 113 4.10 -18.49 -7.78
CA LEU A 113 5.25 -18.04 -6.99
C LEU A 113 5.14 -16.54 -6.74
N VAL A 114 5.10 -16.14 -5.49
CA VAL A 114 5.25 -14.76 -5.03
C VAL A 114 6.69 -14.55 -4.61
N LYS A 115 7.41 -13.71 -5.33
CA LYS A 115 8.76 -13.28 -4.95
C LYS A 115 8.66 -12.00 -4.15
N ASP A 116 8.89 -12.09 -2.85
CA ASP A 116 8.80 -10.94 -1.94
C ASP A 116 10.19 -10.57 -1.41
N LEU A 117 10.55 -9.31 -1.47
CA LEU A 117 11.88 -8.86 -1.08
C LEU A 117 12.12 -8.93 0.45
N VAL A 118 11.04 -9.02 1.25
CA VAL A 118 11.12 -9.18 2.72
C VAL A 118 10.95 -10.64 3.12
N TYR A 119 9.88 -11.28 2.64
CA TYR A 119 9.52 -12.64 3.06
C TYR A 119 10.18 -13.75 2.25
N GLY A 120 10.76 -13.41 1.08
CA GLY A 120 11.37 -14.37 0.16
C GLY A 120 10.33 -15.01 -0.77
N ASP A 121 10.70 -16.16 -1.32
CA ASP A 121 9.87 -16.89 -2.27
C ASP A 121 8.77 -17.70 -1.55
N ILE A 122 7.50 -17.42 -1.89
CA ILE A 122 6.33 -18.08 -1.30
C ILE A 122 5.49 -18.67 -2.41
N GLU A 123 5.24 -19.97 -2.35
CA GLU A 123 4.40 -20.68 -3.32
C GLU A 123 2.96 -20.85 -2.82
N PHE A 124 2.01 -20.54 -3.71
CA PHE A 124 0.58 -20.74 -3.48
C PHE A 124 0.03 -21.75 -4.48
N PRO A 125 -0.49 -22.91 -4.07
CA PRO A 125 -1.07 -23.88 -4.98
C PRO A 125 -2.27 -23.30 -5.74
N ASN A 126 -2.24 -23.35 -7.07
CA ASN A 126 -3.29 -22.75 -7.89
C ASN A 126 -4.67 -23.41 -7.68
N LYS A 127 -4.69 -24.69 -7.27
CA LYS A 127 -5.93 -25.41 -6.92
C LYS A 127 -6.73 -24.76 -5.80
N GLU A 128 -6.09 -23.94 -4.96
CA GLU A 128 -6.71 -23.21 -3.85
C GLU A 128 -7.27 -21.83 -4.28
N LEU A 129 -6.97 -21.40 -5.50
CA LEU A 129 -7.50 -20.14 -6.06
C LEU A 129 -8.77 -20.46 -6.85
N ASP A 130 -9.89 -19.85 -6.49
CA ASP A 130 -11.10 -19.89 -7.33
C ASP A 130 -10.98 -18.96 -8.53
N ASP A 131 -11.85 -19.16 -9.53
CA ASP A 131 -11.99 -18.22 -10.64
C ASP A 131 -12.42 -16.85 -10.07
N LEU A 132 -11.67 -15.81 -10.44
CA LEU A 132 -11.77 -14.51 -9.81
C LEU A 132 -12.84 -13.65 -10.47
N VAL A 133 -13.83 -13.20 -9.72
CA VAL A 133 -14.70 -12.13 -10.21
C VAL A 133 -13.85 -10.89 -10.45
N ILE A 134 -13.80 -10.40 -11.69
CA ILE A 134 -13.07 -9.19 -12.08
C ILE A 134 -14.00 -8.02 -12.31
N LEU A 135 -15.23 -8.29 -12.81
CA LEU A 135 -16.33 -7.32 -12.93
C LEU A 135 -17.60 -7.95 -12.35
N ARG A 136 -18.29 -7.21 -11.49
CA ARG A 136 -19.55 -7.67 -10.88
C ARG A 136 -20.73 -7.51 -11.84
N SER A 137 -21.88 -8.10 -11.50
CA SER A 137 -23.11 -8.01 -12.29
C SER A 137 -23.68 -6.58 -12.40
N ASP A 138 -23.33 -5.69 -11.48
CA ASP A 138 -23.63 -4.26 -11.55
C ASP A 138 -22.58 -3.46 -12.33
N GLU A 139 -21.71 -4.16 -13.04
CA GLU A 139 -20.57 -3.62 -13.78
C GLU A 139 -19.50 -2.92 -12.93
N SER A 140 -19.57 -3.01 -11.61
CA SER A 140 -18.51 -2.49 -10.76
C SER A 140 -17.28 -3.41 -10.77
N PRO A 141 -16.07 -2.87 -10.92
CA PRO A 141 -14.86 -3.68 -10.94
C PRO A 141 -14.49 -4.14 -9.53
N THR A 142 -13.72 -5.24 -9.44
CA THR A 142 -13.22 -5.72 -8.16
C THR A 142 -11.88 -5.09 -7.80
N TYR A 143 -11.59 -5.01 -6.51
CA TYR A 143 -10.35 -4.47 -5.94
C TYR A 143 -9.09 -5.02 -6.63
N HIS A 144 -8.96 -6.34 -6.76
CA HIS A 144 -7.78 -6.96 -7.35
C HIS A 144 -7.57 -6.54 -8.81
N PHE A 145 -8.65 -6.42 -9.56
CA PHE A 145 -8.62 -6.08 -10.98
C PHE A 145 -8.22 -4.62 -11.22
N CYS A 146 -8.86 -3.69 -10.48
CA CYS A 146 -8.50 -2.27 -10.56
C CYS A 146 -7.04 -2.03 -10.21
N ASN A 147 -6.58 -2.63 -9.11
CA ASN A 147 -5.21 -2.44 -8.64
C ASN A 147 -4.17 -2.82 -9.70
N VAL A 148 -4.33 -4.01 -10.30
CA VAL A 148 -3.38 -4.50 -11.31
C VAL A 148 -3.38 -3.62 -12.56
N ILE A 149 -4.54 -3.20 -13.04
CA ILE A 149 -4.65 -2.33 -14.23
C ILE A 149 -4.01 -0.98 -13.97
N ASP A 150 -4.28 -0.39 -12.80
CA ASP A 150 -3.76 0.93 -12.47
C ASP A 150 -2.29 0.91 -12.11
N ASP A 151 -1.80 -0.12 -11.44
CA ASP A 151 -0.37 -0.29 -11.19
C ASP A 151 0.41 -0.38 -12.52
N ASN A 152 -0.14 -1.11 -13.52
CA ASN A 152 0.46 -1.15 -14.84
C ASN A 152 0.35 0.21 -15.58
N TYR A 153 -0.81 0.87 -15.53
CA TYR A 153 -1.03 2.18 -16.16
C TYR A 153 -0.09 3.25 -15.61
N GLN A 154 0.11 3.27 -14.29
CA GLN A 154 1.00 4.20 -13.61
C GLN A 154 2.49 3.80 -13.71
N ASN A 155 2.81 2.70 -14.41
CA ASN A 155 4.17 2.15 -14.51
C ASN A 155 4.80 1.87 -13.12
N VAL A 156 3.99 1.42 -12.16
CA VAL A 156 4.47 0.97 -10.86
C VAL A 156 5.47 -0.17 -11.08
N SER A 157 6.61 -0.09 -10.41
CA SER A 157 7.65 -1.12 -10.46
C SER A 157 7.67 -1.96 -9.19
N HIS A 158 7.41 -1.34 -8.05
CA HIS A 158 7.44 -1.97 -6.73
C HIS A 158 6.14 -1.71 -5.98
N ILE A 159 5.53 -2.79 -5.51
CA ILE A 159 4.31 -2.77 -4.69
C ILE A 159 4.73 -2.92 -3.23
N ILE A 160 4.73 -1.81 -2.48
CA ILE A 160 5.03 -1.77 -1.05
C ILE A 160 3.71 -1.60 -0.30
N ARG A 161 3.36 -2.57 0.56
CA ARG A 161 2.07 -2.59 1.28
C ARG A 161 2.14 -3.48 2.53
N GLY A 162 1.14 -3.42 3.38
CA GLY A 162 1.05 -4.30 4.56
C GLY A 162 0.99 -5.79 4.20
N GLU A 163 1.55 -6.66 5.04
CA GLU A 163 1.57 -8.12 4.85
C GLU A 163 0.17 -8.77 4.86
N ASP A 164 -0.83 -8.08 5.40
CA ASP A 164 -2.23 -8.50 5.32
C ASP A 164 -2.74 -8.60 3.87
N HIS A 165 -2.04 -7.99 2.93
CA HIS A 165 -2.27 -8.13 1.49
C HIS A 165 -1.47 -9.26 0.82
N LEU A 166 -0.57 -9.95 1.52
CA LEU A 166 0.23 -11.04 0.96
C LEU A 166 -0.64 -12.16 0.36
N PRO A 167 -1.74 -12.60 1.00
CA PRO A 167 -2.66 -13.59 0.41
C PRO A 167 -3.42 -13.11 -0.84
N ASN A 168 -3.40 -11.81 -1.10
CA ASN A 168 -4.00 -11.23 -2.31
C ASN A 168 -3.07 -11.30 -3.52
N THR A 169 -1.76 -11.38 -3.26
CA THR A 169 -0.71 -11.30 -4.29
C THR A 169 -0.82 -12.39 -5.35
N PRO A 170 -1.05 -13.69 -5.01
CA PRO A 170 -1.19 -14.72 -6.04
C PRO A 170 -2.39 -14.46 -6.97
N LYS A 171 -3.51 -13.92 -6.45
CA LYS A 171 -4.68 -13.53 -7.25
C LYS A 171 -4.32 -12.41 -8.24
N GLN A 172 -3.58 -11.41 -7.78
CA GLN A 172 -3.14 -10.29 -8.63
C GLN A 172 -2.12 -10.75 -9.67
N ILE A 173 -1.22 -11.67 -9.35
CA ILE A 173 -0.29 -12.27 -10.32
C ILE A 173 -1.06 -13.01 -11.43
N GLN A 174 -2.14 -13.73 -11.11
CA GLN A 174 -2.99 -14.36 -12.11
C GLN A 174 -3.62 -13.33 -13.06
N ILE A 175 -4.06 -12.19 -12.54
CA ILE A 175 -4.59 -11.09 -13.36
C ILE A 175 -3.48 -10.49 -14.24
N VAL A 176 -2.29 -10.24 -13.68
CA VAL A 176 -1.11 -9.75 -14.42
C VAL A 176 -0.80 -10.66 -15.62
N ASN A 177 -0.75 -11.98 -15.38
CA ASN A 177 -0.46 -12.97 -16.41
C ASN A 177 -1.55 -13.00 -17.49
N ALA A 178 -2.82 -12.93 -17.08
CA ALA A 178 -3.94 -12.92 -18.00
C ALA A 178 -3.94 -11.68 -18.92
N LEU A 179 -3.62 -10.50 -18.36
CA LEU A 179 -3.53 -9.24 -19.09
C LEU A 179 -2.25 -9.14 -19.94
N GLY A 180 -1.27 -9.99 -19.69
CA GLY A 180 0.03 -9.98 -20.38
C GLY A 180 0.97 -8.85 -19.93
N TYR A 181 0.80 -8.39 -18.69
CA TYR A 181 1.64 -7.35 -18.12
C TYR A 181 2.98 -7.91 -17.65
N LYS A 182 3.99 -7.04 -17.48
CA LYS A 182 5.35 -7.44 -17.07
C LYS A 182 5.43 -7.99 -15.64
N GLY A 183 4.49 -7.59 -14.77
CA GLY A 183 4.55 -7.88 -13.34
C GLY A 183 5.30 -6.83 -12.54
N PHE A 184 5.33 -7.03 -11.23
CA PHE A 184 5.82 -6.09 -10.22
C PHE A 184 6.75 -6.79 -9.25
N GLU A 185 7.66 -6.04 -8.61
CA GLU A 185 8.39 -6.48 -7.43
C GLU A 185 7.51 -6.22 -6.19
N TYR A 186 7.56 -7.13 -5.22
CA TYR A 186 6.71 -7.05 -4.02
C TYR A 186 7.54 -6.86 -2.75
N ILE A 187 7.06 -5.96 -1.89
CA ILE A 187 7.62 -5.67 -0.58
C ILE A 187 6.44 -5.63 0.40
N HIS A 188 6.25 -6.68 1.19
CA HIS A 188 5.23 -6.69 2.21
C HIS A 188 5.81 -6.26 3.56
N LEU A 189 5.18 -5.24 4.17
CA LEU A 189 5.59 -4.69 5.44
C LEU A 189 4.92 -5.45 6.58
N PRO A 190 5.62 -5.73 7.70
CA PRO A 190 5.02 -6.41 8.84
C PRO A 190 3.86 -5.61 9.42
N LEU A 191 2.93 -6.29 10.09
CA LEU A 191 1.81 -5.62 10.77
C LEU A 191 2.30 -4.68 11.86
N VAL A 192 1.59 -3.58 12.04
CA VAL A 192 1.72 -2.77 13.26
C VAL A 192 0.77 -3.35 14.30
N LEU A 193 1.32 -3.68 15.45
CA LEU A 193 0.63 -4.33 16.56
C LEU A 193 0.44 -3.32 17.71
N GLY A 194 -0.64 -3.47 18.47
CA GLY A 194 -0.79 -2.82 19.76
C GLY A 194 0.06 -3.52 20.83
N GLU A 195 0.05 -2.97 22.05
CA GLU A 195 0.74 -3.56 23.21
C GLU A 195 0.25 -4.99 23.52
N ASP A 196 -1.01 -5.29 23.21
CA ASP A 196 -1.62 -6.62 23.35
C ASP A 196 -1.17 -7.60 22.23
N ARG A 197 -0.24 -7.17 21.37
CA ARG A 197 0.27 -7.91 20.20
C ARG A 197 -0.80 -8.28 19.16
N LYS A 198 -1.97 -7.64 19.22
CA LYS A 198 -2.97 -7.73 18.15
C LYS A 198 -2.77 -6.59 17.16
N ARG A 199 -3.33 -6.76 15.96
CA ARG A 199 -3.30 -5.70 14.94
C ARG A 199 -3.77 -4.37 15.56
N LEU A 200 -2.98 -3.32 15.34
CA LEU A 200 -3.28 -1.98 15.82
C LEU A 200 -4.67 -1.54 15.33
N SER A 201 -5.49 -1.04 16.22
CA SER A 201 -6.85 -0.59 15.94
C SER A 201 -7.18 0.64 16.76
N LYS A 202 -8.26 1.32 16.44
CA LYS A 202 -8.76 2.53 17.15
C LYS A 202 -8.90 2.39 18.67
N ARG A 203 -8.80 1.16 19.21
CA ARG A 203 -8.86 0.92 20.68
C ARG A 203 -7.52 1.13 21.38
N HIS A 204 -6.40 1.14 20.64
CA HIS A 204 -5.06 1.03 21.22
C HIS A 204 -4.37 2.37 21.41
N ALA A 205 -4.69 3.40 20.64
CA ALA A 205 -4.17 4.77 20.76
C ALA A 205 -4.83 5.70 19.75
N ALA A 206 -4.47 6.96 19.74
CA ALA A 206 -4.71 7.84 18.61
C ALA A 206 -4.13 7.17 17.35
N THR A 207 -5.02 6.69 16.47
CA THR A 207 -4.60 5.96 15.25
C THR A 207 -4.72 6.83 14.02
N ASP A 208 -5.31 8.01 14.17
CA ASP A 208 -5.48 9.02 13.14
C ASP A 208 -4.27 9.96 13.14
N LEU A 209 -3.68 10.16 11.98
CA LEU A 209 -2.51 11.04 11.82
C LEU A 209 -2.78 12.46 12.28
N MET A 210 -3.96 13.00 12.00
CA MET A 210 -4.28 14.39 12.34
C MET A 210 -4.44 14.63 13.85
N SER A 211 -4.75 13.60 14.63
CA SER A 211 -4.76 13.69 16.09
C SER A 211 -3.38 14.09 16.65
N TYR A 212 -2.29 13.56 16.08
CA TYR A 212 -0.93 13.94 16.50
C TYR A 212 -0.63 15.41 16.20
N LYS A 213 -1.09 15.91 15.04
CA LYS A 213 -0.99 17.34 14.72
C LYS A 213 -1.75 18.22 15.71
N GLU A 214 -2.98 17.82 16.08
CA GLU A 214 -3.82 18.53 17.03
C GLU A 214 -3.24 18.52 18.44
N GLU A 215 -2.56 17.44 18.81
CA GLU A 215 -1.83 17.31 20.09
C GLU A 215 -0.50 18.08 20.10
N GLY A 216 -0.09 18.66 18.97
CA GLY A 216 1.08 19.54 18.86
C GLY A 216 2.40 18.83 18.54
N TYR A 217 2.36 17.54 18.17
CA TYR A 217 3.58 16.83 17.77
C TYR A 217 4.14 17.34 16.44
N LEU A 218 5.47 17.32 16.36
CA LEU A 218 6.18 17.69 15.12
C LEU A 218 6.06 16.57 14.08
N PRO A 219 5.92 16.91 12.79
CA PRO A 219 5.86 15.92 11.70
C PRO A 219 7.08 14.99 11.70
N GLU A 220 8.28 15.52 11.98
CA GLU A 220 9.54 14.80 12.03
C GLU A 220 9.54 13.73 13.14
N ALA A 221 9.00 14.07 14.32
CA ALA A 221 8.88 13.12 15.42
C ALA A 221 7.96 11.95 15.04
N VAL A 222 6.82 12.24 14.40
CA VAL A 222 5.90 11.21 13.93
C VAL A 222 6.53 10.35 12.83
N LEU A 223 7.28 10.94 11.89
CA LEU A 223 8.00 10.19 10.85
C LEU A 223 9.05 9.25 11.44
N ASN A 224 9.83 9.72 12.43
CA ASN A 224 10.84 8.91 13.11
C ASN A 224 10.22 7.71 13.82
N MET A 225 9.13 7.93 14.57
CA MET A 225 8.38 6.85 15.20
C MET A 225 7.90 5.82 14.15
N LEU A 226 7.33 6.27 13.03
CA LEU A 226 6.82 5.39 11.99
C LEU A 226 7.93 4.62 11.27
N ALA A 227 9.09 5.25 11.05
CA ALA A 227 10.23 4.60 10.42
C ALA A 227 10.74 3.41 11.24
N LYS A 228 10.75 3.53 12.58
CA LYS A 228 11.17 2.46 13.50
C LYS A 228 10.16 1.31 13.62
N LEU A 229 8.95 1.48 13.13
CA LEU A 229 7.94 0.42 13.15
C LEU A 229 8.21 -0.63 12.07
N GLY A 230 9.06 -1.60 12.40
CA GLY A 230 9.37 -2.74 11.55
C GLY A 230 10.55 -2.54 10.59
N TRP A 231 11.34 -1.50 10.80
CA TRP A 231 12.64 -1.30 10.14
C TRP A 231 13.68 -0.86 11.18
N SER A 232 14.88 -1.39 11.09
CA SER A 232 15.97 -1.07 12.01
C SER A 232 17.30 -1.55 11.45
N ASN A 233 18.21 -0.62 11.19
CA ASN A 233 19.59 -0.94 10.80
C ASN A 233 20.66 -0.12 11.55
N THR A 234 20.28 0.73 12.49
CA THR A 234 21.15 1.69 13.14
C THR A 234 20.82 1.83 14.61
N THR A 235 21.80 2.30 15.38
CA THR A 235 21.65 2.68 16.79
C THR A 235 21.17 4.12 16.99
N GLU A 236 21.10 4.91 15.92
CA GLU A 236 20.57 6.27 15.99
C GLU A 236 19.07 6.25 16.16
N ASP A 237 18.58 7.23 16.91
CA ASP A 237 17.16 7.29 17.28
C ASP A 237 16.37 8.35 16.51
N ILE A 238 17.04 9.32 15.92
CA ILE A 238 16.43 10.46 15.24
C ILE A 238 17.08 10.66 13.88
N PHE A 239 16.24 10.83 12.86
CA PHE A 239 16.66 11.04 11.46
C PHE A 239 15.83 12.13 10.82
N THR A 240 16.45 12.90 9.95
CA THR A 240 15.71 13.65 8.94
C THR A 240 15.20 12.71 7.85
N VAL A 241 14.21 13.16 7.07
CA VAL A 241 13.70 12.37 5.92
C VAL A 241 14.82 12.08 4.92
N GLU A 242 15.72 13.05 4.69
CA GLU A 242 16.89 12.93 3.82
C GLU A 242 17.87 11.86 4.30
N GLU A 243 18.08 11.76 5.62
CA GLU A 243 18.91 10.71 6.21
C GLU A 243 18.25 9.35 6.07
N LEU A 244 16.94 9.25 6.37
CA LEU A 244 16.18 8.01 6.17
C LEU A 244 16.25 7.54 4.70
N ILE A 245 16.13 8.44 3.73
CA ILE A 245 16.26 8.11 2.31
C ILE A 245 17.63 7.50 2.01
N LYS A 246 18.71 8.01 2.61
CA LYS A 246 20.07 7.52 2.37
C LYS A 246 20.32 6.14 2.97
N ILE A 247 19.86 5.94 4.21
CA ILE A 247 20.18 4.72 4.98
C ILE A 247 19.17 3.59 4.82
N PHE A 248 17.97 3.87 4.32
CA PHE A 248 16.90 2.87 4.18
C PHE A 248 17.32 1.72 3.25
N GLU A 249 17.27 0.49 3.74
CA GLU A 249 17.45 -0.73 2.96
C GLU A 249 16.26 -1.67 3.20
N VAL A 250 15.77 -2.31 2.12
CA VAL A 250 14.63 -3.24 2.21
C VAL A 250 14.98 -4.47 3.06
N GLN A 251 16.25 -4.89 3.04
CA GLN A 251 16.76 -6.04 3.77
C GLN A 251 16.69 -5.85 5.30
N ASP A 252 16.61 -4.59 5.75
CA ASP A 252 16.50 -4.24 7.16
C ASP A 252 15.05 -4.19 7.66
N ILE A 253 14.08 -4.42 6.76
CA ILE A 253 12.68 -4.57 7.14
C ILE A 253 12.54 -5.90 7.88
N GLN A 254 12.01 -5.83 9.10
CA GLN A 254 11.77 -7.00 9.94
C GLN A 254 10.58 -7.82 9.42
N LYS A 255 10.63 -9.15 9.63
CA LYS A 255 9.51 -10.04 9.28
C LYS A 255 8.46 -10.14 10.38
N ALA A 256 8.84 -9.83 11.62
CA ALA A 256 7.94 -9.86 12.76
C ALA A 256 7.11 -8.58 12.85
N GLY A 257 5.86 -8.70 13.32
CA GLY A 257 5.02 -7.55 13.58
C GLY A 257 5.66 -6.57 14.56
N ALA A 258 5.61 -5.27 14.25
CA ALA A 258 6.18 -4.21 15.05
C ALA A 258 5.17 -3.72 16.09
N VAL A 259 5.53 -3.77 17.38
CA VAL A 259 4.68 -3.23 18.44
C VAL A 259 4.76 -1.70 18.42
N PHE A 260 3.61 -1.06 18.34
CA PHE A 260 3.51 0.38 18.44
C PHE A 260 3.84 0.84 19.85
N ASP A 261 4.86 1.69 19.97
CA ASP A 261 5.29 2.30 21.22
C ASP A 261 5.25 3.82 21.09
N ILE A 262 4.34 4.46 21.80
CA ILE A 262 4.21 5.91 21.81
C ILE A 262 5.42 6.61 22.47
N CYS A 263 6.19 5.91 23.31
CA CYS A 263 7.39 6.47 23.93
C CYS A 263 8.45 6.86 22.89
N LEU A 264 8.45 6.22 21.71
CA LEU A 264 9.32 6.60 20.59
C LEU A 264 9.04 8.02 20.08
N LEU A 265 7.80 8.51 20.27
CA LEU A 265 7.42 9.86 19.90
C LEU A 265 8.06 10.91 20.84
N TYR A 266 8.02 10.67 22.15
CA TYR A 266 8.58 11.59 23.14
C TYR A 266 10.12 11.72 23.03
N THR A 267 10.82 10.66 22.63
CA THR A 267 12.27 10.70 22.45
C THR A 267 12.67 11.60 21.27
N SER A 268 11.85 11.63 20.23
CA SER A 268 12.07 12.45 19.04
C SER A 268 11.67 13.91 19.24
N ASP A 269 10.59 14.16 20.02
CA ASP A 269 10.06 15.50 20.28
C ASP A 269 10.98 16.28 21.27
N ALA A 270 11.56 15.59 22.26
CA ALA A 270 12.46 16.21 23.24
C ALA A 270 13.82 16.62 22.67
N ALA A 271 14.22 16.10 21.52
CA ALA A 271 15.52 16.44 20.93
C ALA A 271 15.51 17.80 20.22
N ASP A 272 14.38 18.28 19.78
CA ASP A 272 14.25 19.61 19.15
C ASP A 272 14.32 20.76 20.16
N ASP A 273 13.93 20.52 21.42
CA ASP A 273 14.07 21.50 22.51
C ASP A 273 15.55 21.83 22.86
N TRP A 274 16.52 21.02 22.41
CA TRP A 274 17.96 21.21 22.66
C TRP A 274 18.71 21.85 21.48
N SER A 275 18.03 22.06 20.35
CA SER A 275 18.63 22.62 19.13
C SER A 275 18.29 24.10 18.86
N SER A 276 17.59 24.75 19.79
CA SER A 276 17.23 26.20 19.75
C SER A 276 18.14 27.10 20.58
#